data_63a6b25443175018325548ae964def1c
#
_entry.id   63a6b25443175018325548ae964def1c
#
_cell.length_a   1.000
_cell.length_b   1.000
_cell.length_c   1.000
_cell.angle_alpha   90.00
_cell.angle_beta   90.00
_cell.angle_gamma   90.00
#
_symmetry.space_group_name_H-M   'P 1'
#
loop_
_entity.id
_entity.type
_entity.pdbx_description
1 polymer ?
#
loop_
_entity_poly.entity_id
_entity_poly.type
_entity_poly.pdbx_seq_one_letter_code
_entity_poly.pdbx_strand_id
1 'polypeptide(L)'
;MTSIGTDNQGKPKQRTVFFVSDATAITAETLANSVLAQFHGLKYQRFRMPFVNTDEKAKAAALRINEIEKETGVRPIVFSTLVAGSLASTFNEYCNAFVIELFRSFVGPLERELGVPSDHS
;
A
#
# COMPACT_ATOMS: atom_id res chain seq x y z
N MET A 1 14.11 -13.24 -7.37
CA MET A 1 13.75 -12.57 -6.11
C MET A 1 14.48 -11.24 -6.01
N THR A 2 13.73 -10.22 -5.76
CA THR A 2 14.33 -8.89 -5.62
C THR A 2 15.03 -8.83 -4.26
N SER A 3 16.34 -8.65 -4.26
CA SER A 3 17.03 -8.50 -2.99
C SER A 3 16.68 -7.14 -2.39
N ILE A 4 16.47 -7.12 -1.09
CA ILE A 4 16.38 -5.87 -0.37
C ILE A 4 17.80 -5.36 -0.25
N GLY A 5 18.10 -4.22 -0.86
CA GLY A 5 19.43 -3.67 -0.79
C GLY A 5 19.86 -3.42 0.66
N THR A 6 21.15 -3.46 0.89
CA THR A 6 21.70 -3.05 2.17
C THR A 6 22.48 -1.76 1.97
N ASP A 7 22.65 -1.01 3.06
CA ASP A 7 23.49 0.19 3.03
C ASP A 7 24.97 -0.21 3.11
N ASN A 8 25.86 0.78 3.15
CA ASN A 8 27.29 0.55 3.16
C ASN A 8 27.77 -0.13 4.45
N GLN A 9 26.91 -0.24 5.46
CA GLN A 9 27.21 -0.86 6.74
C GLN A 9 26.58 -2.24 6.88
N GLY A 10 26.01 -2.77 5.79
CA GLY A 10 25.37 -4.07 5.79
C GLY A 10 23.98 -4.10 6.41
N LYS A 11 23.40 -2.95 6.73
CA LYS A 11 22.06 -2.87 7.30
C LYS A 11 21.03 -2.74 6.21
N PRO A 12 19.79 -3.27 6.41
CA PRO A 12 18.74 -3.09 5.43
C PRO A 12 18.51 -1.61 5.15
N LYS A 13 18.31 -1.28 3.88
CA LYS A 13 17.99 0.08 3.48
C LYS A 13 16.63 0.45 4.04
N GLN A 14 16.43 1.74 4.32
CA GLN A 14 15.14 2.27 4.73
C GLN A 14 14.10 1.99 3.64
N ARG A 15 12.95 1.48 4.05
CA ARG A 15 11.86 1.18 3.14
C ARG A 15 10.85 2.32 3.14
N THR A 16 10.25 2.57 1.99
CA THR A 16 9.19 3.56 1.87
C THR A 16 7.86 2.85 1.86
N VAL A 17 6.94 3.32 2.69
CA VAL A 17 5.61 2.71 2.85
C VAL A 17 4.56 3.77 2.56
N PHE A 18 3.61 3.43 1.70
CA PHE A 18 2.52 4.31 1.34
C PHE A 18 1.20 3.73 1.81
N PHE A 19 0.36 4.61 2.35
CA PHE A 19 -1.00 4.26 2.75
C PHE A 19 -1.96 4.94 1.78
N VAL A 20 -2.52 4.17 0.85
CA VAL A 20 -3.36 4.69 -0.23
C VAL A 20 -4.82 4.42 0.09
N SER A 21 -5.65 5.45 0.03
CA SER A 21 -7.05 5.34 0.38
C SER A 21 -7.88 6.34 -0.42
N ASP A 22 -9.15 6.00 -0.65
CA ASP A 22 -10.12 6.96 -1.20
C ASP A 22 -10.72 7.86 -0.12
N ALA A 23 -10.35 7.64 1.13
CA ALA A 23 -10.74 8.46 2.28
C ALA A 23 -9.48 8.98 2.97
N THR A 24 -9.44 8.95 4.31
CA THR A 24 -8.37 9.59 5.09
C THR A 24 -7.08 8.80 5.19
N ALA A 25 -7.10 7.52 4.84
CA ALA A 25 -5.98 6.59 4.97
C ALA A 25 -5.67 6.18 6.42
N ILE A 26 -6.50 6.57 7.39
CA ILE A 26 -6.25 6.23 8.79
C ILE A 26 -6.33 4.73 9.02
N THR A 27 -7.31 4.04 8.44
CA THR A 27 -7.44 2.59 8.60
C THR A 27 -6.24 1.86 8.03
N ALA A 28 -5.79 2.24 6.84
CA ALA A 28 -4.63 1.63 6.21
C ALA A 28 -3.39 1.82 7.09
N GLU A 29 -3.20 3.04 7.60
CA GLU A 29 -2.06 3.36 8.45
C GLU A 29 -2.08 2.56 9.75
N THR A 30 -3.24 2.50 10.41
CA THR A 30 -3.37 1.79 11.69
C THR A 30 -3.07 0.31 11.55
N LEU A 31 -3.67 -0.34 10.54
CA LEU A 31 -3.42 -1.76 10.29
C LEU A 31 -1.97 -2.01 9.90
N ALA A 32 -1.44 -1.18 9.01
CA ALA A 32 -0.08 -1.35 8.54
C ALA A 32 0.93 -1.19 9.66
N ASN A 33 0.76 -0.20 10.52
CA ASN A 33 1.67 -0.01 11.64
C ASN A 33 1.68 -1.21 12.58
N SER A 34 0.50 -1.81 12.83
CA SER A 34 0.42 -3.01 13.67
C SER A 34 1.19 -4.18 13.05
N VAL A 35 1.08 -4.35 11.73
CA VAL A 35 1.77 -5.43 11.04
C VAL A 35 3.27 -5.16 10.97
N LEU A 36 3.65 -3.95 10.61
CA LEU A 36 5.06 -3.57 10.47
C LEU A 36 5.80 -3.65 11.81
N ALA A 37 5.10 -3.44 12.92
CA ALA A 37 5.69 -3.55 14.25
C ALA A 37 6.21 -4.95 14.57
N GLN A 38 5.79 -5.97 13.79
CA GLN A 38 6.28 -7.33 13.98
C GLN A 38 7.69 -7.53 13.43
N PHE A 39 8.20 -6.57 12.66
CA PHE A 39 9.52 -6.67 12.03
C PHE A 39 10.47 -5.69 12.70
N HIS A 40 11.35 -6.20 13.54
CA HIS A 40 12.27 -5.37 14.31
C HIS A 40 13.52 -5.04 13.49
N GLY A 41 14.09 -3.88 13.77
CA GLY A 41 15.35 -3.48 13.16
C GLY A 41 15.21 -2.86 11.78
N LEU A 42 13.98 -2.74 11.26
CA LEU A 42 13.73 -2.10 9.97
C LEU A 42 13.27 -0.67 10.18
N LYS A 43 13.71 0.19 9.29
CA LYS A 43 13.30 1.59 9.31
C LYS A 43 12.35 1.84 8.16
N TYR A 44 11.28 2.58 8.44
CA TYR A 44 10.26 2.88 7.44
C TYR A 44 10.06 4.38 7.35
N GLN A 45 10.00 4.87 6.12
CA GLN A 45 9.52 6.22 5.85
C GLN A 45 8.08 6.07 5.39
N ARG A 46 7.13 6.74 6.05
CA ARG A 46 5.70 6.52 5.87
C ARG A 46 5.04 7.73 5.25
N PHE A 47 4.21 7.51 4.25
CA PHE A 47 3.47 8.56 3.57
C PHE A 47 2.03 8.17 3.37
N ARG A 48 1.12 9.08 3.67
CA ARG A 48 -0.30 8.90 3.36
C ARG A 48 -0.59 9.47 1.98
N MET A 49 -1.42 8.76 1.24
CA MET A 49 -2.00 9.25 -0.01
C MET A 49 -3.51 9.16 0.12
N PRO A 50 -4.12 10.14 0.81
CA PRO A 50 -5.56 10.12 1.04
C PRO A 50 -6.32 10.68 -0.15
N PHE A 51 -7.64 10.43 -0.16
CA PHE A 51 -8.57 11.03 -1.12
C PHE A 51 -8.25 10.67 -2.58
N VAL A 52 -7.73 9.47 -2.78
CA VAL A 52 -7.53 8.92 -4.13
C VAL A 52 -8.88 8.41 -4.60
N ASN A 53 -9.70 9.31 -5.10
CA ASN A 53 -11.12 9.06 -5.37
C ASN A 53 -11.52 9.23 -6.84
N THR A 54 -10.54 9.39 -7.72
CA THR A 54 -10.78 9.37 -9.18
C THR A 54 -9.71 8.52 -9.84
N ASP A 55 -10.01 8.06 -11.05
CA ASP A 55 -9.03 7.27 -11.80
C ASP A 55 -7.76 8.05 -12.10
N GLU A 56 -7.89 9.36 -12.37
CA GLU A 56 -6.72 10.21 -12.60
C GLU A 56 -5.84 10.29 -11.36
N LYS A 57 -6.46 10.42 -10.19
CA LYS A 57 -5.71 10.45 -8.92
C LYS A 57 -5.07 9.11 -8.61
N ALA A 58 -5.75 8.01 -8.93
CA ALA A 58 -5.21 6.68 -8.74
C ALA A 58 -3.98 6.46 -9.61
N LYS A 59 -4.05 6.86 -10.87
CA LYS A 59 -2.91 6.76 -11.78
C LYS A 59 -1.75 7.65 -11.30
N ALA A 60 -2.05 8.89 -10.91
CA ALA A 60 -1.02 9.81 -10.44
C ALA A 60 -0.32 9.28 -9.18
N ALA A 61 -1.08 8.72 -8.24
CA ALA A 61 -0.50 8.13 -7.04
C ALA A 61 0.42 6.97 -7.38
N ALA A 62 -0.02 6.08 -8.27
CA ALA A 62 0.80 4.94 -8.70
C ALA A 62 2.11 5.40 -9.34
N LEU A 63 2.04 6.39 -10.22
CA LEU A 63 3.23 6.89 -10.90
C LEU A 63 4.18 7.59 -9.93
N ARG A 64 3.65 8.31 -8.95
CA ARG A 64 4.49 8.94 -7.93
C ARG A 64 5.22 7.90 -7.09
N ILE A 65 4.55 6.82 -6.74
CA ILE A 65 5.17 5.71 -5.99
C ILE A 65 6.28 5.08 -6.84
N ASN A 66 6.05 4.89 -8.13
CA ASN A 66 7.07 4.34 -9.02
C ASN A 66 8.30 5.24 -9.10
N GLU A 67 8.12 6.56 -9.06
CA GLU A 67 9.25 7.50 -9.04
C GLU A 67 10.11 7.33 -7.79
N ILE A 68 9.48 7.09 -6.65
CA ILE A 68 10.20 6.87 -5.40
C ILE A 68 11.08 5.63 -5.51
N GLU A 69 10.59 4.58 -6.15
CA GLU A 69 11.41 3.39 -6.38
C GLU A 69 12.63 3.72 -7.23
N LYS A 70 12.46 4.53 -8.26
CA LYS A 70 13.58 4.95 -9.12
C LYS A 70 14.59 5.78 -8.35
N GLU A 71 14.11 6.67 -7.49
CA GLU A 71 14.96 7.55 -6.71
C GLU A 71 15.75 6.80 -5.63
N THR A 72 15.11 5.84 -4.97
CA THR A 72 15.71 5.14 -3.84
C THR A 72 16.41 3.84 -4.22
N GLY A 73 16.03 3.25 -5.36
CA GLY A 73 16.53 1.94 -5.77
C GLY A 73 15.93 0.80 -4.94
N VAL A 74 14.90 1.07 -4.14
CA VAL A 74 14.27 0.07 -3.27
C VAL A 74 12.77 0.07 -3.52
N ARG A 75 12.20 -1.12 -3.70
CA ARG A 75 10.79 -1.29 -4.00
C ARG A 75 9.92 -0.81 -2.85
N PRO A 76 9.02 0.17 -3.08
CA PRO A 76 8.10 0.62 -2.02
C PRO A 76 7.08 -0.45 -1.66
N ILE A 77 6.52 -0.30 -0.47
CA ILE A 77 5.43 -1.13 0.01
C ILE A 77 4.19 -0.25 0.08
N VAL A 78 3.07 -0.76 -0.43
CA VAL A 78 1.81 -0.02 -0.44
C VAL A 78 0.76 -0.83 0.32
N PHE A 79 0.13 -0.17 1.29
CA PHE A 79 -1.09 -0.70 1.92
C PHE A 79 -2.25 0.09 1.37
N SER A 80 -3.12 -0.58 0.63
CA SER A 80 -4.22 0.07 -0.07
C SER A 80 -5.55 -0.33 0.52
N THR A 81 -6.38 0.66 0.80
CA THR A 81 -7.79 0.45 1.14
C THR A 81 -8.72 0.91 0.02
N LEU A 82 -8.19 1.06 -1.19
CA LEU A 82 -9.04 1.34 -2.34
C LEU A 82 -9.98 0.16 -2.52
N VAL A 83 -11.27 0.46 -2.47
CA VAL A 83 -12.28 -0.56 -2.64
C VAL A 83 -12.67 -0.61 -4.09
N ALA A 84 -12.99 -1.71 -4.53
CA ALA A 84 -13.63 -2.11 -5.77
C ALA A 84 -13.61 -1.14 -6.95
N GLY A 85 -13.94 -1.69 -8.09
CA GLY A 85 -14.18 -0.92 -9.29
C GLY A 85 -12.90 -0.38 -9.91
N SER A 86 -13.05 0.75 -10.58
CA SER A 86 -11.99 1.28 -11.41
C SER A 86 -10.82 1.83 -10.62
N LEU A 87 -11.05 2.31 -9.39
CA LEU A 87 -9.96 2.91 -8.61
C LEU A 87 -8.87 1.91 -8.29
N ALA A 88 -9.24 0.75 -7.73
CA ALA A 88 -8.27 -0.28 -7.41
C ALA A 88 -7.63 -0.83 -8.67
N SER A 89 -8.41 -1.06 -9.72
CA SER A 89 -7.90 -1.59 -10.99
C SER A 89 -6.90 -0.63 -11.62
N THR A 90 -7.24 0.65 -11.67
CA THR A 90 -6.35 1.67 -12.25
C THR A 90 -5.06 1.78 -11.45
N PHE A 91 -5.19 1.85 -10.13
CA PHE A 91 -4.01 1.94 -9.29
C PHE A 91 -3.08 0.75 -9.51
N ASN A 92 -3.63 -0.46 -9.48
CA ASN A 92 -2.83 -1.68 -9.61
C ASN A 92 -2.22 -1.82 -10.99
N GLU A 93 -2.91 -1.32 -12.03
CA GLU A 93 -2.39 -1.37 -13.39
C GLU A 93 -1.08 -0.58 -13.53
N TYR A 94 -1.00 0.58 -12.90
CA TYR A 94 0.14 1.48 -13.06
C TYR A 94 1.19 1.35 -11.96
N CYS A 95 0.86 0.73 -10.82
CA CYS A 95 1.76 0.70 -9.69
C CYS A 95 2.68 -0.52 -9.75
N ASN A 96 3.99 -0.28 -9.70
CA ASN A 96 4.99 -1.35 -9.74
C ASN A 96 5.47 -1.77 -8.35
N ALA A 97 4.98 -1.12 -7.30
CA ALA A 97 5.37 -1.43 -5.93
C ALA A 97 4.74 -2.73 -5.44
N PHE A 98 5.16 -3.15 -4.26
CA PHE A 98 4.54 -4.29 -3.60
C PHE A 98 3.26 -3.81 -2.93
N VAL A 99 2.10 -4.21 -3.48
CA VAL A 99 0.79 -3.71 -3.04
C VAL A 99 0.07 -4.78 -2.23
N ILE A 100 -0.35 -4.41 -1.04
CA ILE A 100 -1.22 -5.23 -0.20
C ILE A 100 -2.59 -4.55 -0.18
N GLU A 101 -3.59 -5.22 -0.75
CA GLU A 101 -4.96 -4.73 -0.76
C GLU A 101 -5.67 -5.22 0.51
N LEU A 102 -5.79 -4.34 1.49
CA LEU A 102 -6.27 -4.72 2.82
C LEU A 102 -7.71 -5.24 2.79
N PHE A 103 -8.59 -4.54 2.10
CA PHE A 103 -10.00 -4.98 2.08
C PHE A 103 -10.17 -6.29 1.33
N ARG A 104 -9.46 -6.48 0.24
CA ARG A 104 -9.52 -7.72 -0.50
C ARG A 104 -9.08 -8.90 0.35
N SER A 105 -8.04 -8.68 1.16
CA SER A 105 -7.47 -9.74 1.99
C SER A 105 -8.36 -10.13 3.15
N PHE A 106 -9.15 -9.19 3.69
CA PHE A 106 -9.94 -9.44 4.90
C PHE A 106 -11.44 -9.44 4.64
N VAL A 107 -11.93 -8.49 3.85
CA VAL A 107 -13.39 -8.33 3.65
C VAL A 107 -13.96 -9.45 2.80
N GLY A 108 -13.26 -9.85 1.74
CA GLY A 108 -13.74 -10.93 0.88
C GLY A 108 -14.00 -12.23 1.63
N PRO A 109 -13.03 -12.74 2.40
CA PRO A 109 -13.26 -13.93 3.22
C PRO A 109 -14.40 -13.78 4.21
N LEU A 110 -14.54 -12.60 4.83
CA LEU A 110 -15.63 -12.35 5.77
C LEU A 110 -16.98 -12.30 5.08
N GLU A 111 -17.06 -11.72 3.88
CA GLU A 111 -18.32 -11.73 3.12
C GLU A 111 -18.77 -13.15 2.84
N ARG A 112 -17.85 -14.02 2.48
CA ARG A 112 -18.17 -15.42 2.23
C ARG A 112 -18.63 -16.14 3.49
N GLU A 113 -17.93 -15.90 4.60
CA GLU A 113 -18.29 -16.54 5.86
C GLU A 113 -19.63 -16.05 6.40
N LEU A 114 -19.87 -14.75 6.32
CA LEU A 114 -21.09 -14.15 6.85
C LEU A 114 -22.28 -14.27 5.90
N GLY A 115 -22.04 -14.53 4.63
CA GLY A 115 -23.09 -14.65 3.63
C GLY A 115 -23.74 -13.34 3.24
N VAL A 116 -23.07 -12.21 3.51
CA VAL A 116 -23.57 -10.87 3.17
C VAL A 116 -22.45 -10.04 2.58
N PRO A 117 -22.76 -9.13 1.64
CA PRO A 117 -21.75 -8.21 1.13
C PRO A 117 -21.45 -7.11 2.14
N SER A 118 -20.22 -6.58 2.10
CA SER A 118 -19.90 -5.41 2.90
C SER A 118 -20.52 -4.16 2.26
N ASP A 119 -20.74 -3.14 3.06
CA ASP A 119 -21.25 -1.86 2.56
C ASP A 119 -20.15 -0.88 2.18
N HIS A 120 -18.90 -1.28 2.36
CA HIS A 120 -17.72 -0.50 2.03
C HIS A 120 -17.66 0.86 2.75
N SER A 121 -18.23 0.96 3.91
CA SER A 121 -18.19 2.18 4.70
C SER A 121 -17.07 2.19 5.75
#